data_329fbeb53e52a39bae22dbd9eef3a94a
#
_entry.id   329fbeb53e52a39bae22dbd9eef3a94a
#
_cell.length_a   1.000
_cell.length_b   1.000
_cell.length_c   1.000
_cell.angle_alpha   90.00
_cell.angle_beta   90.00
_cell.angle_gamma   90.00
#
_symmetry.space_group_name_H-M   'P 1'
#
loop_
_entity.id
_entity.type
_entity.pdbx_description
1 polymer ?
#
loop_
_entity_poly.entity_id
_entity_poly.type
_entity_poly.pdbx_seq_one_letter_code
_entity_poly.pdbx_strand_id
1 'polypeptide(L)'
;MHRSFFIVAGLALATALGQAKDFYIHTWTKHHANKHFWAEGGAAGDFNRDGHPDLVVGPYWYAGPDYGKRHEIYPAIESFEMKGADGNSVKLPGFPGALSGRNGYSKNFLCFVHDLNGDEWDDVLVLGFPGAESPWYENPKGKPGHWKKRTALAITDNESPHFTDITGDGKPEIVCNSEGYFIYAEPNWHNPDQPWTVHRVTPKGAWQRFTHGMGVGDVNGDGRRDIMEKNGWWEQPASLEDDPKWTFHPFQFSPGGGAQMYAYDVDGDNDNDVITTLAAHGYGLCWYENQPKDGGITFVAHTFMNAKPEENQYGVKFSQLHAIDLVDMNRDGLLDIVTGKRFWAHGPSGDAEPSAPAVLYWFELRRSKKNGIDWVPHFVDDDSGIGTQVMATDMNADGWPDIVVGNKKGAFVHIQSADKVSRKEWRQAQPKPHKVD
;
A
#
# COMPACT_ATOMS: atom_id res chain seq x y z
N MET A 1 -50.04 -25.22 40.12
CA MET A 1 -50.49 -23.99 39.42
C MET A 1 -49.42 -23.52 38.44
N HIS A 2 -49.57 -23.90 37.17
CA HIS A 2 -48.68 -23.48 36.11
C HIS A 2 -49.18 -22.15 35.52
N ARG A 3 -48.38 -21.14 35.52
CA ARG A 3 -48.62 -19.89 34.75
C ARG A 3 -47.73 -19.86 33.54
N SER A 4 -48.32 -20.08 32.36
CA SER A 4 -47.69 -19.89 31.06
C SER A 4 -47.63 -18.40 30.74
N PHE A 5 -46.42 -17.86 30.48
CA PHE A 5 -46.24 -16.55 29.91
C PHE A 5 -46.15 -16.67 28.37
N PHE A 6 -47.10 -16.10 27.67
CA PHE A 6 -47.05 -15.90 26.24
C PHE A 6 -46.19 -14.64 25.96
N ILE A 7 -45.06 -14.82 25.29
CA ILE A 7 -44.29 -13.70 24.74
C ILE A 7 -44.83 -13.43 23.34
N VAL A 8 -45.50 -12.29 23.18
CA VAL A 8 -45.89 -11.76 21.87
C VAL A 8 -44.65 -11.07 21.27
N ALA A 9 -44.03 -11.71 20.27
CA ALA A 9 -42.98 -11.10 19.48
C ALA A 9 -43.62 -10.08 18.53
N GLY A 10 -43.48 -8.81 18.86
CA GLY A 10 -43.81 -7.71 17.96
C GLY A 10 -42.75 -7.60 16.87
N LEU A 11 -43.12 -7.92 15.61
CA LEU A 11 -42.33 -7.63 14.44
C LEU A 11 -42.30 -6.09 14.23
N ALA A 12 -41.23 -5.44 14.65
CA ALA A 12 -40.96 -4.07 14.25
C ALA A 12 -40.50 -4.08 12.78
N LEU A 13 -41.36 -3.72 11.85
CA LEU A 13 -40.99 -3.36 10.50
C LEU A 13 -40.15 -2.07 10.59
N ALA A 14 -38.82 -2.17 10.60
CA ALA A 14 -37.95 -1.06 10.35
C ALA A 14 -38.07 -0.68 8.85
N THR A 15 -38.89 0.34 8.57
CA THR A 15 -38.85 1.01 7.28
C THR A 15 -37.48 1.64 7.16
N ALA A 16 -36.59 1.04 6.37
CA ALA A 16 -35.36 1.68 5.92
C ALA A 16 -35.77 2.90 5.07
N LEU A 17 -35.89 4.05 5.73
CA LEU A 17 -35.85 5.34 5.05
C LEU A 17 -34.47 5.39 4.40
N GLY A 18 -34.41 5.24 3.05
CA GLY A 18 -33.20 5.40 2.31
C GLY A 18 -32.60 6.77 2.65
N GLN A 19 -31.49 6.78 3.39
CA GLN A 19 -30.75 8.01 3.62
C GLN A 19 -30.36 8.54 2.23
N ALA A 20 -30.64 9.81 1.99
CA ALA A 20 -30.20 10.47 0.77
C ALA A 20 -28.67 10.38 0.72
N LYS A 21 -28.10 9.80 -0.36
CA LYS A 21 -26.66 9.71 -0.55
C LYS A 21 -26.09 11.13 -0.49
N ASP A 22 -25.20 11.38 0.44
CA ASP A 22 -24.46 12.64 0.52
C ASP A 22 -23.44 12.70 -0.63
N PHE A 23 -23.12 13.89 -1.08
CA PHE A 23 -22.19 14.14 -2.15
C PHE A 23 -21.06 15.02 -1.64
N TYR A 24 -19.81 14.63 -1.89
CA TYR A 24 -18.63 15.33 -1.45
C TYR A 24 -17.71 15.69 -2.63
N ILE A 25 -17.06 16.83 -2.54
CA ILE A 25 -15.91 17.20 -3.38
C ILE A 25 -14.68 17.10 -2.51
N HIS A 26 -13.69 16.34 -2.98
CA HIS A 26 -12.44 16.07 -2.28
C HIS A 26 -11.36 17.05 -2.76
N THR A 27 -10.66 17.67 -1.83
CA THR A 27 -9.51 18.55 -2.07
C THR A 27 -8.36 18.14 -1.18
N TRP A 28 -7.14 18.59 -1.49
CA TRP A 28 -5.93 18.10 -0.84
C TRP A 28 -5.04 19.23 -0.35
N THR A 29 -4.55 19.10 0.89
CA THR A 29 -3.48 19.95 1.43
C THR A 29 -2.21 19.16 1.55
N LYS A 30 -1.17 19.54 0.80
CA LYS A 30 0.14 18.88 0.79
C LYS A 30 1.05 19.40 1.88
N HIS A 31 1.51 18.52 2.77
CA HIS A 31 2.62 18.76 3.70
C HIS A 31 3.87 18.08 3.14
N HIS A 32 4.92 18.86 2.85
CA HIS A 32 6.22 18.35 2.45
C HIS A 32 7.16 18.34 3.67
N ALA A 33 7.08 17.30 4.49
CA ALA A 33 7.77 17.19 5.78
C ALA A 33 9.30 17.15 5.62
N ASN A 34 9.81 16.58 4.52
CA ASN A 34 11.25 16.53 4.23
C ASN A 34 11.51 16.42 2.74
N LYS A 35 12.40 17.26 2.20
CA LYS A 35 12.81 17.25 0.79
C LYS A 35 13.95 16.28 0.46
N HIS A 36 14.59 15.69 1.47
CA HIS A 36 15.70 14.76 1.28
C HIS A 36 15.19 13.34 1.16
N PHE A 37 15.83 12.57 0.27
CA PHE A 37 15.49 11.18 0.06
C PHE A 37 16.09 10.31 1.17
N TRP A 38 15.23 9.71 1.99
CA TRP A 38 15.61 8.80 3.09
C TRP A 38 15.00 7.42 2.98
N ALA A 39 13.84 7.30 2.32
CA ALA A 39 13.09 6.06 2.18
C ALA A 39 12.28 6.02 0.89
N GLU A 40 11.95 4.83 0.42
CA GLU A 40 11.05 4.59 -0.72
C GLU A 40 9.61 4.30 -0.26
N GLY A 41 9.34 4.37 1.03
CA GLY A 41 8.05 4.20 1.67
C GLY A 41 7.92 5.03 2.94
N GLY A 42 6.71 5.05 3.49
CA GLY A 42 6.40 5.71 4.75
C GLY A 42 5.13 5.14 5.36
N ALA A 43 4.94 5.36 6.67
CA ALA A 43 3.78 4.88 7.41
C ALA A 43 3.33 5.90 8.46
N ALA A 44 2.21 5.62 9.10
CA ALA A 44 1.61 6.42 10.16
C ALA A 44 1.60 5.66 11.49
N GLY A 45 1.74 6.38 12.61
CA GLY A 45 1.59 5.86 13.97
C GLY A 45 1.49 7.00 14.96
N ASP A 46 1.12 6.74 16.20
CA ASP A 46 1.13 7.72 17.30
C ASP A 46 2.33 7.46 18.22
N PHE A 47 3.52 7.88 17.79
CA PHE A 47 4.78 7.54 18.46
C PHE A 47 5.01 8.25 19.78
N ASN A 48 4.25 9.31 20.06
CA ASN A 48 4.35 10.09 21.29
C ASN A 48 3.11 9.97 22.17
N ARG A 49 2.06 9.26 21.72
CA ARG A 49 0.77 9.03 22.38
C ARG A 49 0.04 10.35 22.70
N ASP A 50 0.10 11.31 21.79
CA ASP A 50 -0.63 12.58 21.95
C ASP A 50 -2.01 12.57 21.26
N GLY A 51 -2.36 11.48 20.58
CA GLY A 51 -3.62 11.28 19.88
C GLY A 51 -3.66 11.87 18.47
N HIS A 52 -2.53 12.35 17.96
CA HIS A 52 -2.39 12.79 16.57
C HIS A 52 -1.49 11.82 15.82
N PRO A 53 -1.92 11.29 14.68
CA PRO A 53 -1.06 10.44 13.86
C PRO A 53 0.20 11.17 13.39
N ASP A 54 1.33 10.54 13.63
CA ASP A 54 2.65 10.98 13.20
C ASP A 54 3.03 10.31 11.88
N LEU A 55 3.91 10.96 11.11
CA LEU A 55 4.49 10.39 9.90
C LEU A 55 5.83 9.72 10.21
N VAL A 56 6.11 8.52 9.71
CA VAL A 56 7.45 7.93 9.69
C VAL A 56 7.95 7.73 8.26
N VAL A 57 9.15 8.28 7.94
CA VAL A 57 9.85 8.10 6.65
C VAL A 57 11.35 8.03 6.90
N GLY A 58 11.96 6.89 6.61
CA GLY A 58 13.39 6.63 6.82
C GLY A 58 13.78 6.68 8.31
N PRO A 59 14.86 7.42 8.64
CA PRO A 59 15.35 7.48 10.01
C PRO A 59 14.58 8.44 10.91
N TYR A 60 13.49 9.06 10.40
CA TYR A 60 12.76 10.08 11.12
C TYR A 60 11.29 9.74 11.27
N TRP A 61 10.72 10.15 12.41
CA TRP A 61 9.30 10.40 12.52
C TRP A 61 9.03 11.90 12.71
N TYR A 62 7.88 12.35 12.25
CA TYR A 62 7.46 13.75 12.19
C TYR A 62 6.15 13.89 12.94
N ALA A 63 6.17 14.71 14.01
CA ALA A 63 5.00 14.87 14.87
C ALA A 63 3.83 15.52 14.13
N GLY A 64 2.66 14.87 14.20
CA GLY A 64 1.40 15.45 13.74
C GLY A 64 0.94 16.62 14.61
N PRO A 65 -0.03 17.39 14.15
CA PRO A 65 -0.69 17.36 12.84
C PRO A 65 0.01 18.20 11.76
N ASP A 66 1.10 18.92 12.05
CA ASP A 66 1.79 19.84 11.12
C ASP A 66 3.04 19.25 10.48
N TYR A 67 3.53 18.12 11.01
CA TYR A 67 4.72 17.39 10.53
C TYR A 67 6.00 18.24 10.46
N GLY A 68 6.03 19.38 11.15
CA GLY A 68 7.16 20.31 11.15
C GLY A 68 8.29 19.90 12.08
N LYS A 69 7.97 19.17 13.15
CA LYS A 69 8.94 18.69 14.14
C LYS A 69 9.31 17.25 13.89
N ARG A 70 10.59 17.00 13.63
CA ARG A 70 11.11 15.64 13.37
C ARG A 70 11.96 15.13 14.53
N HIS A 71 11.97 13.81 14.68
CA HIS A 71 12.76 13.07 15.65
C HIS A 71 13.50 11.93 14.98
N GLU A 72 14.72 11.60 15.41
CA GLU A 72 15.47 10.47 14.90
C GLU A 72 15.07 9.16 15.59
N ILE A 73 14.76 8.14 14.81
CA ILE A 73 14.57 6.75 15.25
C ILE A 73 15.94 6.06 15.37
N TYR A 74 16.76 6.23 14.32
CA TYR A 74 18.12 5.70 14.26
C TYR A 74 19.05 6.71 13.58
N PRO A 75 20.40 6.59 13.69
CA PRO A 75 21.32 7.61 13.19
C PRO A 75 21.12 7.92 11.69
N ALA A 76 20.80 9.16 11.38
CA ALA A 76 20.62 9.66 10.01
C ALA A 76 21.97 10.09 9.42
N ILE A 77 22.89 9.14 9.21
CA ILE A 77 24.27 9.38 8.82
C ILE A 77 24.51 9.43 7.32
N GLU A 78 23.55 8.98 6.53
CA GLU A 78 23.70 8.93 5.06
C GLU A 78 23.79 10.35 4.47
N SER A 79 24.71 10.52 3.52
CA SER A 79 24.92 11.78 2.84
C SER A 79 25.62 11.55 1.51
N PHE A 80 25.45 12.48 0.58
CA PHE A 80 26.11 12.45 -0.71
C PHE A 80 26.62 13.85 -1.10
N GLU A 81 27.61 13.88 -1.99
CA GLU A 81 28.15 15.13 -2.55
C GLU A 81 27.58 15.40 -3.95
N MET A 82 27.26 16.64 -4.20
CA MET A 82 26.92 17.15 -5.53
C MET A 82 27.62 18.48 -5.80
N LYS A 83 27.78 18.84 -7.08
CA LYS A 83 28.26 20.16 -7.45
C LYS A 83 27.13 21.17 -7.39
N GLY A 84 27.31 22.24 -6.63
CA GLY A 84 26.43 23.39 -6.63
C GLY A 84 26.50 24.18 -7.95
N ALA A 85 25.62 25.14 -8.14
CA ALA A 85 25.59 26.00 -9.32
C ALA A 85 26.86 26.83 -9.47
N ASP A 86 27.57 27.10 -8.38
CA ASP A 86 28.90 27.80 -8.35
C ASP A 86 30.08 26.87 -8.59
N GLY A 87 29.86 25.58 -8.89
CA GLY A 87 30.88 24.56 -9.11
C GLY A 87 31.50 23.97 -7.85
N ASN A 88 31.18 24.50 -6.66
CA ASN A 88 31.64 23.96 -5.37
C ASN A 88 30.92 22.65 -5.02
N SER A 89 31.60 21.77 -4.26
CA SER A 89 30.99 20.57 -3.73
C SER A 89 30.12 20.92 -2.53
N VAL A 90 28.86 20.46 -2.56
CA VAL A 90 27.88 20.60 -1.45
C VAL A 90 27.53 19.21 -0.96
N LYS A 91 27.67 18.97 0.34
CA LYS A 91 27.23 17.73 1.00
C LYS A 91 25.77 17.85 1.42
N LEU A 92 24.93 16.95 0.90
CA LEU A 92 23.51 16.88 1.25
C LEU A 92 23.20 15.61 2.06
N PRO A 93 22.28 15.66 3.02
CA PRO A 93 21.85 14.49 3.78
C PRO A 93 20.96 13.58 2.94
N GLY A 94 20.94 12.29 3.31
CA GLY A 94 20.15 11.26 2.64
C GLY A 94 20.86 10.62 1.44
N PHE A 95 20.06 9.98 0.59
CA PHE A 95 20.53 9.30 -0.62
C PHE A 95 20.39 10.18 -1.87
N PRO A 96 21.17 9.93 -2.95
CA PRO A 96 20.96 10.60 -4.22
C PRO A 96 19.55 10.31 -4.79
N GLY A 97 18.84 11.36 -5.15
CA GLY A 97 17.48 11.31 -5.68
C GLY A 97 17.16 12.59 -6.46
N ALA A 98 15.96 13.13 -6.33
CA ALA A 98 15.50 14.31 -7.07
C ALA A 98 16.45 15.52 -6.95
N LEU A 99 16.97 15.79 -5.76
CA LEU A 99 17.85 16.92 -5.50
C LEU A 99 19.22 16.81 -6.19
N SER A 100 19.67 15.60 -6.53
CA SER A 100 21.00 15.39 -7.11
C SER A 100 20.98 15.15 -8.61
N GLY A 101 19.84 14.90 -9.21
CA GLY A 101 19.73 14.44 -10.60
C GLY A 101 20.38 13.07 -10.86
N ARG A 102 20.73 12.32 -9.81
CA ARG A 102 21.35 10.99 -9.87
C ARG A 102 20.47 9.96 -9.21
N ASN A 103 20.51 8.73 -9.73
CA ASN A 103 19.84 7.61 -9.09
C ASN A 103 20.60 7.12 -7.86
N GLY A 104 19.90 6.86 -6.78
CA GLY A 104 20.34 6.15 -5.60
C GLY A 104 19.18 5.32 -5.05
N TYR A 105 19.48 4.48 -4.08
CA TYR A 105 18.48 3.69 -3.36
C TYR A 105 18.66 3.88 -1.87
N SER A 106 17.54 3.87 -1.16
CA SER A 106 17.55 3.94 0.30
C SER A 106 17.78 2.55 0.92
N LYS A 107 18.01 2.54 2.22
CA LYS A 107 18.04 1.32 3.05
C LYS A 107 16.67 1.02 3.68
N ASN A 108 15.64 1.76 3.32
CA ASN A 108 14.28 1.63 3.80
C ASN A 108 13.36 1.66 2.58
N PHE A 109 12.90 0.49 2.14
CA PHE A 109 12.02 0.34 0.97
C PHE A 109 10.56 0.41 1.37
N LEU A 110 10.16 -0.31 2.44
CA LEU A 110 8.82 -0.24 3.01
C LEU A 110 8.94 -0.03 4.51
N CYS A 111 7.92 0.60 5.07
CA CYS A 111 7.83 0.90 6.49
C CYS A 111 6.45 0.53 7.02
N PHE A 112 6.40 -0.13 8.18
CA PHE A 112 5.17 -0.50 8.86
C PHE A 112 5.24 -0.13 10.32
N VAL A 113 4.08 0.07 10.93
CA VAL A 113 3.95 0.45 12.33
C VAL A 113 3.06 -0.57 13.03
N HIS A 114 3.51 -1.05 14.18
CA HIS A 114 2.76 -1.94 15.06
C HIS A 114 3.41 -1.99 16.44
N ASP A 115 2.63 -2.27 17.48
CA ASP A 115 3.18 -2.62 18.81
C ASP A 115 3.76 -4.04 18.78
N LEU A 116 5.04 -4.16 18.43
CA LEU A 116 5.71 -5.44 18.19
C LEU A 116 6.17 -6.15 19.48
N ASN A 117 6.08 -5.49 20.62
CA ASN A 117 6.50 -6.03 21.92
C ASN A 117 5.38 -6.08 22.97
N GLY A 118 4.16 -5.65 22.64
CA GLY A 118 2.98 -5.68 23.49
C GLY A 118 3.00 -4.65 24.62
N ASP A 119 3.70 -3.52 24.42
CA ASP A 119 3.86 -2.49 25.43
C ASP A 119 2.97 -1.26 25.24
N GLU A 120 2.05 -1.34 24.26
CA GLU A 120 1.08 -0.32 23.85
C GLU A 120 1.70 0.93 23.19
N TRP A 121 2.98 0.89 22.78
CA TRP A 121 3.62 1.94 22.00
C TRP A 121 3.91 1.45 20.59
N ASP A 122 3.63 2.31 19.63
CA ASP A 122 3.91 2.01 18.24
C ASP A 122 5.40 1.88 17.97
N ASP A 123 5.82 0.71 17.46
CA ASP A 123 7.16 0.41 16.98
C ASP A 123 7.23 0.58 15.46
N VAL A 124 8.44 0.65 14.91
CA VAL A 124 8.66 0.80 13.48
C VAL A 124 9.38 -0.42 12.91
N LEU A 125 8.72 -1.13 11.98
CA LEU A 125 9.31 -2.18 11.17
C LEU A 125 9.78 -1.59 9.84
N VAL A 126 11.04 -1.85 9.46
CA VAL A 126 11.61 -1.41 8.18
C VAL A 126 11.95 -2.62 7.34
N LEU A 127 11.35 -2.74 6.17
CA LEU A 127 11.82 -3.67 5.16
C LEU A 127 12.88 -2.96 4.31
N GLY A 128 14.09 -3.49 4.34
CA GLY A 128 15.27 -2.86 3.77
C GLY A 128 15.33 -2.90 2.24
N PHE A 129 16.47 -2.53 1.70
CA PHE A 129 16.78 -2.77 0.28
C PHE A 129 16.65 -4.27 -0.04
N PRO A 130 16.00 -4.67 -1.14
CA PRO A 130 15.78 -6.08 -1.46
C PRO A 130 17.03 -6.95 -1.33
N GLY A 131 16.94 -8.02 -0.55
CA GLY A 131 18.06 -8.89 -0.18
C GLY A 131 18.81 -8.46 1.09
N ALA A 132 18.35 -7.41 1.78
CA ALA A 132 18.92 -6.98 3.05
C ALA A 132 18.09 -7.42 4.27
N GLU A 133 18.64 -7.18 5.45
CA GLU A 133 17.98 -7.34 6.73
C GLU A 133 16.75 -6.44 6.84
N SER A 134 15.69 -6.94 7.48
CA SER A 134 14.55 -6.15 7.94
C SER A 134 14.61 -5.96 9.44
N PRO A 135 15.09 -4.81 9.93
CA PRO A 135 15.06 -4.48 11.34
C PRO A 135 13.70 -3.93 11.76
N TRP A 136 13.41 -4.03 13.06
CA TRP A 136 12.42 -3.20 13.70
C TRP A 136 13.03 -2.41 14.85
N TYR A 137 12.40 -1.29 15.19
CA TYR A 137 12.89 -0.34 16.17
C TYR A 137 11.86 -0.16 17.28
N GLU A 138 12.24 -0.51 18.51
CA GLU A 138 11.41 -0.39 19.69
C GLU A 138 11.31 1.06 20.13
N ASN A 139 10.08 1.56 20.27
CA ASN A 139 9.79 2.91 20.76
C ASN A 139 10.31 3.09 22.20
N PRO A 140 11.11 4.12 22.48
CA PRO A 140 11.68 4.34 23.80
C PRO A 140 10.66 4.93 24.80
N LYS A 141 9.37 4.99 24.47
CA LYS A 141 8.29 5.51 25.36
C LYS A 141 8.53 6.94 25.80
N GLY A 142 8.80 7.81 24.83
CA GLY A 142 9.10 9.22 25.07
C GLY A 142 10.48 9.51 25.70
N LYS A 143 11.32 8.49 25.94
CA LYS A 143 12.68 8.71 26.44
C LYS A 143 13.58 9.23 25.30
N PRO A 144 14.54 10.14 25.61
CA PRO A 144 15.46 10.64 24.60
C PRO A 144 16.45 9.57 24.13
N GLY A 145 16.88 9.68 22.86
CA GLY A 145 17.88 8.79 22.24
C GLY A 145 17.32 8.02 21.05
N HIS A 146 18.17 7.26 20.40
CA HIS A 146 17.77 6.38 19.31
C HIS A 146 17.03 5.14 19.86
N TRP A 147 16.14 4.63 19.04
CA TRP A 147 15.32 3.47 19.37
C TRP A 147 16.16 2.18 19.34
N LYS A 148 15.81 1.22 20.16
CA LYS A 148 16.52 -0.06 20.21
C LYS A 148 16.23 -0.86 18.95
N LYS A 149 17.27 -1.10 18.13
CA LYS A 149 17.18 -1.94 16.93
C LYS A 149 17.09 -3.41 17.31
N ARG A 150 16.23 -4.15 16.62
CA ARG A 150 16.14 -5.61 16.59
C ARG A 150 16.04 -6.11 15.16
N THR A 151 16.36 -7.37 14.91
CA THR A 151 16.22 -8.00 13.59
C THR A 151 14.93 -8.79 13.55
N ALA A 152 14.01 -8.43 12.64
CA ALA A 152 12.83 -9.24 12.35
C ALA A 152 13.19 -10.39 11.40
N LEU A 153 13.79 -10.09 10.25
CA LEU A 153 14.15 -11.06 9.23
C LEU A 153 15.54 -10.74 8.67
N ALA A 154 16.39 -11.77 8.49
CA ALA A 154 17.77 -11.59 8.03
C ALA A 154 17.85 -11.20 6.54
N ILE A 155 16.96 -11.72 5.70
CA ILE A 155 16.90 -11.44 4.26
C ILE A 155 15.45 -11.29 3.84
N THR A 156 15.10 -10.11 3.36
CA THR A 156 13.80 -9.83 2.74
C THR A 156 14.01 -9.54 1.26
N ASP A 157 13.50 -10.41 0.43
CA ASP A 157 13.47 -10.26 -1.02
C ASP A 157 12.09 -9.76 -1.46
N ASN A 158 11.94 -9.40 -2.75
CA ASN A 158 10.76 -8.78 -3.35
C ASN A 158 10.67 -7.26 -3.11
N GLU A 159 10.03 -6.55 -4.03
CA GLU A 159 9.81 -5.09 -3.92
C GLU A 159 8.38 -4.73 -3.52
N SER A 160 7.54 -5.75 -3.27
CA SER A 160 6.14 -5.59 -2.83
C SER A 160 5.78 -6.48 -1.64
N PRO A 161 6.65 -6.66 -0.62
CA PRO A 161 6.30 -7.48 0.54
C PRO A 161 5.17 -6.85 1.34
N HIS A 162 4.47 -7.69 2.12
CA HIS A 162 3.38 -7.27 2.99
C HIS A 162 3.73 -7.49 4.46
N PHE A 163 3.09 -6.70 5.33
CA PHE A 163 3.03 -6.95 6.76
C PHE A 163 1.54 -7.01 7.14
N THR A 164 1.02 -8.21 7.25
CA THR A 164 -0.42 -8.48 7.41
C THR A 164 -0.65 -9.83 8.06
N ASP A 165 -1.80 -9.97 8.72
CA ASP A 165 -2.25 -11.25 9.28
C ASP A 165 -2.54 -12.26 8.16
N ILE A 166 -1.59 -13.14 7.86
CA ILE A 166 -1.78 -14.22 6.89
C ILE A 166 -2.26 -15.51 7.55
N THR A 167 -1.98 -15.70 8.83
CA THR A 167 -2.34 -16.92 9.56
C THR A 167 -3.79 -16.92 10.03
N GLY A 168 -4.44 -15.76 10.12
CA GLY A 168 -5.81 -15.58 10.60
C GLY A 168 -5.92 -15.53 12.13
N ASP A 169 -4.80 -15.31 12.85
CA ASP A 169 -4.77 -15.22 14.31
C ASP A 169 -4.99 -13.79 14.85
N GLY A 170 -5.13 -12.82 13.96
CA GLY A 170 -5.35 -11.40 14.25
C GLY A 170 -4.05 -10.61 14.48
N LYS A 171 -2.88 -11.19 14.22
CA LYS A 171 -1.58 -10.54 14.34
C LYS A 171 -0.85 -10.55 13.00
N PRO A 172 -0.07 -9.51 12.68
CA PRO A 172 0.57 -9.42 11.38
C PRO A 172 1.91 -10.15 11.31
N GLU A 173 2.19 -10.77 10.17
CA GLU A 173 3.44 -11.37 9.76
C GLU A 173 4.07 -10.61 8.58
N ILE A 174 5.39 -10.68 8.43
CA ILE A 174 6.04 -10.32 7.17
C ILE A 174 5.78 -11.44 6.16
N VAL A 175 5.17 -11.10 5.02
CA VAL A 175 5.03 -12.02 3.88
C VAL A 175 5.89 -11.50 2.74
N CYS A 176 6.85 -12.31 2.28
CA CYS A 176 7.82 -11.90 1.27
C CYS A 176 8.45 -13.09 0.53
N ASN A 177 9.34 -12.80 -0.40
CA ASN A 177 10.34 -13.78 -0.83
C ASN A 177 11.55 -13.71 0.10
N SER A 178 12.21 -14.84 0.30
CA SER A 178 13.51 -14.94 0.96
C SER A 178 14.28 -16.15 0.44
N GLU A 179 15.52 -15.94 -0.04
CA GLU A 179 16.42 -16.99 -0.51
C GLU A 179 15.81 -17.96 -1.55
N GLY A 180 14.87 -17.48 -2.36
CA GLY A 180 14.19 -18.25 -3.40
C GLY A 180 12.96 -19.03 -2.90
N TYR A 181 12.38 -18.65 -1.77
CA TYR A 181 11.11 -19.18 -1.25
C TYR A 181 10.11 -18.03 -1.08
N PHE A 182 8.81 -18.29 -1.22
CA PHE A 182 7.82 -17.51 -0.53
C PHE A 182 7.77 -17.97 0.92
N ILE A 183 7.70 -17.01 1.80
CA ILE A 183 7.69 -17.20 3.25
C ILE A 183 6.67 -16.29 3.92
N TYR A 184 6.28 -16.65 5.13
CA TYR A 184 5.87 -15.67 6.13
C TYR A 184 6.77 -15.78 7.35
N ALA A 185 6.99 -14.64 8.03
CA ALA A 185 7.80 -14.57 9.23
C ALA A 185 6.96 -14.02 10.38
N GLU A 186 6.77 -14.85 11.41
CA GLU A 186 5.94 -14.59 12.58
C GLU A 186 6.76 -13.96 13.70
N PRO A 187 6.34 -12.80 14.25
CA PRO A 187 6.97 -12.21 15.43
C PRO A 187 6.90 -13.12 16.65
N ASN A 188 7.95 -13.15 17.46
CA ASN A 188 7.87 -13.81 18.75
C ASN A 188 7.21 -12.88 19.78
N TRP A 189 5.89 -12.89 19.82
CA TRP A 189 5.07 -12.02 20.66
C TRP A 189 5.32 -12.18 22.17
N HIS A 190 5.85 -13.32 22.61
CA HIS A 190 6.18 -13.58 24.03
C HIS A 190 7.59 -13.16 24.40
N ASN A 191 8.50 -13.11 23.43
CA ASN A 191 9.88 -12.71 23.64
C ASN A 191 10.41 -11.94 22.41
N PRO A 192 10.19 -10.63 22.35
CA PRO A 192 10.53 -9.80 21.19
C PRO A 192 12.05 -9.67 20.94
N ASP A 193 12.90 -10.15 21.86
CA ASP A 193 14.36 -10.23 21.66
C ASP A 193 14.78 -11.46 20.84
N GLN A 194 13.89 -12.41 20.59
CA GLN A 194 14.16 -13.58 19.75
C GLN A 194 13.93 -13.26 18.28
N PRO A 195 14.67 -13.90 17.35
CA PRO A 195 14.37 -13.84 15.93
C PRO A 195 12.95 -14.31 15.62
N TRP A 196 12.34 -13.74 14.57
CA TRP A 196 11.05 -14.17 14.09
C TRP A 196 11.10 -15.58 13.50
N THR A 197 10.04 -16.35 13.66
CA THR A 197 9.94 -17.69 13.11
C THR A 197 9.63 -17.62 11.63
N VAL A 198 10.42 -18.29 10.79
CA VAL A 198 10.28 -18.29 9.34
C VAL A 198 9.60 -19.56 8.86
N HIS A 199 8.49 -19.42 8.16
CA HIS A 199 7.70 -20.50 7.58
C HIS A 199 7.83 -20.46 6.05
N ARG A 200 8.33 -21.55 5.45
CA ARG A 200 8.51 -21.65 3.99
C ARG A 200 7.31 -22.30 3.36
N VAL A 201 6.51 -21.52 2.63
CA VAL A 201 5.26 -21.98 2.02
C VAL A 201 5.44 -22.67 0.67
N THR A 202 6.54 -22.40 -0.05
CA THR A 202 6.79 -22.96 -1.38
C THR A 202 8.01 -23.89 -1.42
N PRO A 203 8.16 -24.74 -2.45
CA PRO A 203 9.47 -25.26 -2.84
C PRO A 203 10.40 -24.11 -3.23
N LYS A 204 11.72 -24.36 -3.22
CA LYS A 204 12.68 -23.36 -3.72
C LYS A 204 12.46 -23.11 -5.21
N GLY A 205 12.26 -21.85 -5.58
CA GLY A 205 12.05 -21.39 -6.95
C GLY A 205 13.12 -20.41 -7.42
N ALA A 206 12.85 -19.78 -8.56
CA ALA A 206 13.75 -18.82 -9.21
C ALA A 206 13.50 -17.37 -8.75
N TRP A 207 12.71 -17.16 -7.69
CA TRP A 207 12.48 -15.82 -7.16
C TRP A 207 13.76 -15.26 -6.59
N GLN A 208 14.09 -14.06 -7.02
CA GLN A 208 15.29 -13.35 -6.63
C GLN A 208 14.92 -12.02 -5.95
N ARG A 209 15.87 -11.36 -5.31
CA ARG A 209 15.64 -10.20 -4.47
C ARG A 209 14.85 -9.05 -5.13
N PHE A 210 14.97 -8.86 -6.44
CA PHE A 210 14.22 -7.84 -7.19
C PHE A 210 12.97 -8.41 -7.88
N THR A 211 12.38 -9.46 -7.33
CA THR A 211 11.07 -9.93 -7.79
C THR A 211 10.02 -8.84 -7.51
N HIS A 212 9.10 -8.63 -8.43
CA HIS A 212 8.03 -7.66 -8.36
C HIS A 212 6.67 -8.36 -8.38
N GLY A 213 5.70 -7.76 -7.73
CA GLY A 213 4.32 -8.24 -7.68
C GLY A 213 4.13 -9.34 -6.65
N MET A 214 3.44 -9.00 -5.59
CA MET A 214 3.04 -9.92 -4.53
C MET A 214 1.83 -9.38 -3.80
N GLY A 215 1.01 -10.26 -3.28
CA GLY A 215 -0.15 -9.89 -2.46
C GLY A 215 -0.58 -11.00 -1.53
N VAL A 216 -1.44 -10.64 -0.59
CA VAL A 216 -2.07 -11.54 0.37
C VAL A 216 -3.57 -11.28 0.38
N GLY A 217 -4.38 -12.34 0.21
CA GLY A 217 -5.84 -12.23 0.25
C GLY A 217 -6.50 -13.57 -0.04
N ASP A 218 -7.76 -13.70 0.30
CA ASP A 218 -8.58 -14.90 0.05
C ASP A 218 -9.03 -14.89 -1.42
N VAL A 219 -8.33 -15.63 -2.26
CA VAL A 219 -8.57 -15.65 -3.73
C VAL A 219 -9.73 -16.57 -4.10
N ASN A 220 -9.90 -17.66 -3.36
CA ASN A 220 -10.89 -18.70 -3.68
C ASN A 220 -12.17 -18.64 -2.81
N GLY A 221 -12.28 -17.68 -1.89
CA GLY A 221 -13.44 -17.49 -1.05
C GLY A 221 -13.60 -18.51 0.08
N ASP A 222 -12.50 -19.19 0.47
CA ASP A 222 -12.56 -20.23 1.51
C ASP A 222 -12.30 -19.71 2.94
N GLY A 223 -12.07 -18.42 3.08
CA GLY A 223 -11.83 -17.71 4.35
C GLY A 223 -10.37 -17.74 4.82
N ARG A 224 -9.47 -18.36 4.07
CA ARG A 224 -8.02 -18.34 4.32
C ARG A 224 -7.33 -17.37 3.38
N ARG A 225 -6.18 -16.84 3.79
CA ARG A 225 -5.45 -15.85 2.98
C ARG A 225 -4.36 -16.51 2.16
N ASP A 226 -4.49 -16.42 0.86
CA ASP A 226 -3.55 -16.93 -0.13
C ASP A 226 -2.42 -15.94 -0.39
N ILE A 227 -1.32 -16.42 -0.99
CA ILE A 227 -0.26 -15.56 -1.51
C ILE A 227 -0.41 -15.46 -3.03
N MET A 228 -0.62 -14.25 -3.54
CA MET A 228 -0.61 -13.96 -4.97
C MET A 228 0.78 -13.57 -5.44
N GLU A 229 1.14 -13.97 -6.66
CA GLU A 229 2.35 -13.55 -7.34
C GLU A 229 2.08 -13.37 -8.85
N LYS A 230 3.02 -12.76 -9.58
CA LYS A 230 2.83 -12.42 -11.00
C LYS A 230 2.41 -13.57 -11.91
N ASN A 231 2.72 -14.83 -11.57
CA ASN A 231 2.44 -16.00 -12.40
C ASN A 231 1.34 -16.90 -11.84
N GLY A 232 0.67 -16.49 -10.74
CA GLY A 232 -0.39 -17.28 -10.12
C GLY A 232 -0.60 -16.96 -8.66
N TRP A 233 -1.14 -17.92 -7.94
CA TRP A 233 -1.36 -17.79 -6.52
C TRP A 233 -1.13 -19.12 -5.79
N TRP A 234 -0.79 -19.02 -4.52
CA TRP A 234 -0.51 -20.15 -3.64
C TRP A 234 -1.64 -20.24 -2.63
N GLU A 235 -2.46 -21.28 -2.77
CA GLU A 235 -3.59 -21.57 -1.89
C GLU A 235 -3.10 -22.01 -0.51
N GLN A 236 -3.61 -21.30 0.53
CA GLN A 236 -3.32 -21.66 1.91
C GLN A 236 -4.01 -22.98 2.30
N PRO A 237 -3.28 -23.96 2.84
CA PRO A 237 -3.88 -25.19 3.32
C PRO A 237 -4.75 -24.99 4.56
N ALA A 238 -5.64 -25.94 4.85
CA ALA A 238 -6.55 -25.87 6.02
C ALA A 238 -5.82 -25.92 7.37
N SER A 239 -4.58 -26.37 7.44
CA SER A 239 -3.71 -26.34 8.63
C SER A 239 -2.33 -25.87 8.24
N LEU A 240 -1.73 -25.01 9.06
CA LEU A 240 -0.35 -24.54 8.92
C LEU A 240 0.64 -25.35 9.77
N GLU A 241 0.18 -26.39 10.51
CA GLU A 241 1.04 -27.26 11.30
C GLU A 241 2.10 -27.96 10.44
N ASP A 242 3.32 -28.05 10.93
CA ASP A 242 4.47 -28.70 10.28
C ASP A 242 4.90 -28.07 8.93
N ASP A 243 4.61 -26.77 8.70
CA ASP A 243 5.02 -26.02 7.50
C ASP A 243 4.64 -26.72 6.17
N PRO A 244 3.36 -27.00 5.93
CA PRO A 244 2.95 -27.66 4.69
C PRO A 244 3.30 -26.80 3.47
N LYS A 245 3.56 -27.43 2.32
CA LYS A 245 3.70 -26.70 1.07
C LYS A 245 2.32 -26.36 0.53
N TRP A 246 2.14 -25.08 0.14
CA TRP A 246 0.89 -24.58 -0.40
C TRP A 246 0.71 -25.05 -1.85
N THR A 247 -0.53 -25.10 -2.31
CA THR A 247 -0.87 -25.52 -3.66
C THR A 247 -0.75 -24.35 -4.63
N PHE A 248 0.00 -24.52 -5.71
CA PHE A 248 0.14 -23.47 -6.73
C PHE A 248 -0.93 -23.56 -7.82
N HIS A 249 -1.59 -22.44 -8.08
CA HIS A 249 -2.55 -22.26 -9.16
C HIS A 249 -1.99 -21.27 -10.18
N PRO A 250 -1.63 -21.74 -11.40
CA PRO A 250 -0.98 -20.89 -12.38
C PRO A 250 -1.97 -19.95 -13.08
N PHE A 251 -1.66 -18.67 -13.08
CA PHE A 251 -2.30 -17.64 -13.91
C PHE A 251 -1.36 -16.42 -14.03
N GLN A 252 -1.22 -15.85 -15.24
CA GLN A 252 -0.33 -14.72 -15.44
C GLN A 252 -1.03 -13.38 -15.17
N PHE A 253 -0.91 -12.86 -13.95
CA PHE A 253 -1.46 -11.58 -13.53
C PHE A 253 -0.63 -10.38 -13.99
N SER A 254 0.70 -10.48 -13.94
CA SER A 254 1.57 -9.35 -14.17
C SER A 254 2.84 -9.76 -14.92
N PRO A 255 2.84 -9.77 -16.26
CA PRO A 255 3.96 -10.26 -17.05
C PRO A 255 5.28 -9.55 -16.75
N GLY A 256 5.24 -8.23 -16.48
CA GLY A 256 6.41 -7.43 -16.14
C GLY A 256 6.82 -7.47 -14.67
N GLY A 257 5.98 -8.10 -13.80
CA GLY A 257 6.03 -7.91 -12.35
C GLY A 257 5.49 -6.53 -11.95
N GLY A 258 4.41 -6.54 -11.18
CA GLY A 258 3.66 -5.34 -10.78
C GLY A 258 4.02 -4.82 -9.39
N ALA A 259 3.10 -4.05 -8.82
CA ALA A 259 3.11 -3.58 -7.44
C ALA A 259 2.49 -4.64 -6.50
N GLN A 260 1.97 -4.18 -5.35
CA GLN A 260 1.15 -4.99 -4.46
C GLN A 260 -0.05 -5.57 -5.21
N MET A 261 -0.54 -6.71 -4.73
CA MET A 261 -1.71 -7.40 -5.29
C MET A 261 -2.77 -7.53 -4.20
N TYR A 262 -4.05 -7.34 -4.58
CA TYR A 262 -5.16 -7.41 -3.64
C TYR A 262 -6.24 -8.37 -4.16
N ALA A 263 -6.84 -9.14 -3.24
CA ALA A 263 -8.05 -9.90 -3.49
C ALA A 263 -9.24 -9.09 -2.96
N TYR A 264 -10.19 -8.74 -3.83
CA TYR A 264 -11.36 -7.95 -3.49
C TYR A 264 -12.48 -8.17 -4.52
N ASP A 265 -13.72 -8.31 -4.06
CA ASP A 265 -14.89 -8.36 -4.93
C ASP A 265 -15.08 -7.00 -5.62
N VAL A 266 -14.64 -6.87 -6.88
CA VAL A 266 -14.69 -5.61 -7.65
C VAL A 266 -16.07 -5.40 -8.27
N ASP A 267 -16.75 -6.43 -8.75
CA ASP A 267 -17.98 -6.28 -9.51
C ASP A 267 -19.27 -6.54 -8.71
N GLY A 268 -19.16 -7.11 -7.50
CA GLY A 268 -20.27 -7.30 -6.58
C GLY A 268 -20.98 -8.63 -6.76
N ASP A 269 -20.30 -9.64 -7.28
CA ASP A 269 -20.84 -10.98 -7.48
C ASP A 269 -20.57 -11.94 -6.32
N ASN A 270 -19.81 -11.49 -5.30
CA ASN A 270 -19.40 -12.13 -4.06
C ASN A 270 -18.27 -13.17 -4.22
N ASP A 271 -17.52 -13.16 -5.30
CA ASP A 271 -16.20 -13.77 -5.33
C ASP A 271 -15.10 -12.68 -5.35
N ASN A 272 -13.86 -13.06 -5.01
CA ASN A 272 -12.78 -12.08 -4.96
C ASN A 272 -12.02 -12.08 -6.28
N ASP A 273 -11.89 -10.89 -6.85
CA ASP A 273 -11.07 -10.57 -7.99
C ASP A 273 -9.64 -10.22 -7.56
N VAL A 274 -8.72 -10.14 -8.52
CA VAL A 274 -7.34 -9.73 -8.25
C VAL A 274 -7.05 -8.36 -8.86
N ILE A 275 -6.61 -7.40 -8.05
CA ILE A 275 -6.21 -6.06 -8.49
C ILE A 275 -4.68 -5.96 -8.42
N THR A 276 -4.04 -5.45 -9.50
CA THR A 276 -2.60 -5.16 -9.51
C THR A 276 -2.20 -4.24 -10.65
N THR A 277 -0.91 -3.89 -10.70
CA THR A 277 -0.29 -3.23 -11.86
C THR A 277 0.41 -4.24 -12.76
N LEU A 278 0.43 -4.00 -14.09
CA LEU A 278 1.01 -4.94 -15.05
C LEU A 278 2.53 -4.89 -15.10
N ALA A 279 3.12 -3.73 -14.76
CA ALA A 279 4.57 -3.53 -14.75
C ALA A 279 4.96 -2.39 -13.82
N ALA A 280 5.69 -2.69 -12.75
CA ALA A 280 6.16 -1.72 -11.77
C ALA A 280 7.02 -0.59 -12.35
N HIS A 281 7.77 -0.87 -13.43
CA HIS A 281 8.62 0.09 -14.16
C HIS A 281 8.01 0.59 -15.47
N GLY A 282 6.84 0.11 -15.82
CA GLY A 282 6.12 0.41 -17.06
C GLY A 282 4.75 1.01 -16.80
N TYR A 283 3.76 0.45 -17.46
CA TYR A 283 2.38 0.90 -17.44
C TYR A 283 1.44 -0.25 -17.09
N GLY A 284 0.21 0.10 -16.78
CA GLY A 284 -0.92 -0.82 -16.68
C GLY A 284 -1.50 -0.89 -15.27
N LEU A 285 -2.78 -0.53 -15.14
CA LEU A 285 -3.65 -0.86 -14.03
C LEU A 285 -4.69 -1.85 -14.52
N CYS A 286 -4.84 -2.94 -13.79
CA CYS A 286 -5.71 -4.04 -14.18
C CYS A 286 -6.40 -4.66 -12.96
N TRP A 287 -7.63 -5.05 -13.13
CA TRP A 287 -8.27 -6.02 -12.26
C TRP A 287 -8.60 -7.27 -13.07
N TYR A 288 -8.62 -8.40 -12.43
CA TYR A 288 -8.84 -9.71 -13.02
C TYR A 288 -10.09 -10.30 -12.41
N GLU A 289 -11.19 -10.29 -13.17
CA GLU A 289 -12.47 -10.84 -12.78
C GLU A 289 -12.31 -12.35 -12.58
N ASN A 290 -12.62 -12.83 -11.38
CA ASN A 290 -12.63 -14.24 -11.05
C ASN A 290 -13.83 -14.91 -11.73
N GLN A 291 -13.64 -16.05 -12.30
CA GLN A 291 -14.70 -16.80 -12.97
C GLN A 291 -14.59 -18.30 -12.68
N PRO A 292 -15.69 -18.96 -12.33
CA PRO A 292 -15.68 -20.41 -12.15
C PRO A 292 -15.35 -21.15 -13.45
N LYS A 293 -14.47 -22.14 -13.39
CA LYS A 293 -14.09 -22.97 -14.53
C LYS A 293 -13.77 -24.40 -14.14
N ASP A 294 -14.55 -25.38 -14.67
CA ASP A 294 -14.27 -26.82 -14.59
C ASP A 294 -13.82 -27.34 -13.22
N GLY A 295 -14.46 -26.84 -12.12
CA GLY A 295 -14.14 -27.21 -10.75
C GLY A 295 -13.00 -26.44 -10.10
N GLY A 296 -12.54 -25.36 -10.72
CA GLY A 296 -11.60 -24.37 -10.18
C GLY A 296 -12.01 -22.96 -10.57
N ILE A 297 -11.05 -22.05 -10.54
CA ILE A 297 -11.23 -20.66 -10.95
C ILE A 297 -10.27 -20.28 -12.09
N THR A 298 -10.68 -19.32 -12.90
CA THR A 298 -9.84 -18.64 -13.89
C THR A 298 -10.12 -17.15 -13.81
N PHE A 299 -9.42 -16.34 -14.59
CA PHE A 299 -9.57 -14.90 -14.51
C PHE A 299 -9.71 -14.27 -15.89
N VAL A 300 -10.48 -13.18 -15.99
CA VAL A 300 -10.60 -12.34 -17.18
C VAL A 300 -9.99 -10.97 -16.88
N ALA A 301 -9.02 -10.56 -17.69
CA ALA A 301 -8.29 -9.30 -17.47
C ALA A 301 -9.10 -8.09 -17.94
N HIS A 302 -9.22 -7.08 -17.10
CA HIS A 302 -9.82 -5.78 -17.35
C HIS A 302 -8.80 -4.68 -17.11
N THR A 303 -8.02 -4.36 -18.14
CA THR A 303 -7.07 -3.25 -18.08
C THR A 303 -7.79 -1.92 -18.31
N PHE A 304 -7.72 -1.00 -17.35
CA PHE A 304 -8.41 0.28 -17.41
C PHE A 304 -7.50 1.51 -17.52
N MET A 305 -6.17 1.33 -17.44
CA MET A 305 -5.14 2.32 -17.77
C MET A 305 -3.89 1.60 -18.28
N ASN A 306 -3.28 2.11 -19.38
CA ASN A 306 -2.06 1.53 -19.91
C ASN A 306 -1.15 2.60 -20.56
N ALA A 307 -0.34 2.23 -21.57
CA ALA A 307 0.69 3.05 -22.16
C ALA A 307 0.16 4.22 -23.02
N LYS A 308 -1.12 4.19 -23.40
CA LYS A 308 -1.75 5.24 -24.23
C LYS A 308 -2.91 5.88 -23.49
N PRO A 309 -3.11 7.21 -23.62
CA PRO A 309 -4.25 7.88 -22.98
C PRO A 309 -5.60 7.29 -23.38
N GLU A 310 -5.73 6.76 -24.60
CA GLU A 310 -6.97 6.18 -25.14
C GLU A 310 -7.33 4.84 -24.47
N GLU A 311 -6.41 4.23 -23.75
CA GLU A 311 -6.61 3.01 -22.96
C GLU A 311 -7.21 3.29 -21.57
N ASN A 312 -7.45 4.58 -21.26
CA ASN A 312 -8.22 5.01 -20.10
C ASN A 312 -9.34 5.93 -20.57
N GLN A 313 -10.59 5.65 -20.18
CA GLN A 313 -11.73 6.43 -20.64
C GLN A 313 -11.71 7.91 -20.22
N TYR A 314 -10.87 8.29 -19.27
CA TYR A 314 -10.65 9.67 -18.81
C TYR A 314 -9.35 10.28 -19.36
N GLY A 315 -8.59 9.55 -20.18
CA GLY A 315 -7.34 9.99 -20.78
C GLY A 315 -6.17 10.06 -19.81
N VAL A 316 -6.30 9.50 -18.62
CA VAL A 316 -5.20 9.44 -17.63
C VAL A 316 -4.20 8.36 -18.03
N LYS A 317 -2.92 8.72 -18.01
CA LYS A 317 -1.80 7.84 -18.28
C LYS A 317 -0.60 8.27 -17.46
N PHE A 318 0.03 7.34 -16.77
CA PHE A 318 1.35 7.51 -16.17
C PHE A 318 2.06 6.17 -16.06
N SER A 319 3.37 6.23 -15.91
CA SER A 319 4.26 5.06 -15.85
C SER A 319 4.82 4.85 -14.45
N GLN A 320 5.55 3.76 -14.27
CA GLN A 320 6.27 3.41 -13.04
C GLN A 320 5.32 3.25 -11.83
N LEU A 321 4.27 2.45 -12.04
CA LEU A 321 3.25 2.12 -11.04
C LEU A 321 3.79 1.07 -10.04
N HIS A 322 4.67 1.51 -9.16
CA HIS A 322 5.45 0.63 -8.29
C HIS A 322 4.78 0.30 -6.96
N ALA A 323 3.72 1.02 -6.62
CA ALA A 323 2.94 0.77 -5.41
C ALA A 323 1.47 1.08 -5.66
N ILE A 324 0.61 0.31 -5.03
CA ILE A 324 -0.83 0.58 -4.89
C ILE A 324 -1.25 0.33 -3.44
N ASP A 325 -2.29 1.04 -3.00
CA ASP A 325 -3.03 0.76 -1.78
C ASP A 325 -4.52 0.69 -2.09
N LEU A 326 -5.28 -0.05 -1.29
CA LEU A 326 -6.70 -0.30 -1.52
C LEU A 326 -7.51 0.12 -0.27
N VAL A 327 -8.17 1.27 -0.35
CA VAL A 327 -8.87 1.92 0.77
C VAL A 327 -10.13 2.61 0.27
N ASP A 328 -11.21 2.63 1.06
CA ASP A 328 -12.44 3.39 0.78
C ASP A 328 -12.18 4.90 0.99
N MET A 329 -11.72 5.58 -0.07
CA MET A 329 -11.29 6.98 -0.03
C MET A 329 -12.46 7.97 0.10
N ASN A 330 -13.66 7.57 -0.36
CA ASN A 330 -14.85 8.43 -0.41
C ASN A 330 -15.94 8.00 0.59
N ARG A 331 -15.70 6.96 1.39
CA ARG A 331 -16.60 6.41 2.42
C ARG A 331 -17.95 5.97 1.85
N ASP A 332 -17.93 5.38 0.66
CA ASP A 332 -19.14 4.85 0.03
C ASP A 332 -19.31 3.33 0.20
N GLY A 333 -18.36 2.69 0.87
CA GLY A 333 -18.35 1.26 1.20
C GLY A 333 -17.66 0.40 0.15
N LEU A 334 -17.11 0.99 -0.92
CA LEU A 334 -16.29 0.30 -1.90
C LEU A 334 -14.81 0.70 -1.72
N LEU A 335 -13.92 -0.24 -1.96
CA LEU A 335 -12.49 0.05 -1.89
C LEU A 335 -12.00 0.67 -3.20
N ASP A 336 -11.25 1.76 -3.07
CA ASP A 336 -10.65 2.53 -4.15
C ASP A 336 -9.16 2.24 -4.24
N ILE A 337 -8.56 2.44 -5.41
CA ILE A 337 -7.11 2.27 -5.61
C ILE A 337 -6.42 3.61 -5.41
N VAL A 338 -5.42 3.66 -4.53
CA VAL A 338 -4.47 4.78 -4.41
C VAL A 338 -3.16 4.40 -5.08
N THR A 339 -2.68 5.19 -6.03
CA THR A 339 -1.43 4.95 -6.76
C THR A 339 -0.91 6.21 -7.45
N GLY A 340 0.24 6.08 -8.08
CA GLY A 340 0.85 7.19 -8.80
C GLY A 340 2.10 6.75 -9.57
N LYS A 341 2.89 7.74 -9.99
CA LYS A 341 4.15 7.51 -10.65
C LYS A 341 5.29 7.50 -9.63
N ARG A 342 6.06 6.40 -9.53
CA ARG A 342 7.32 6.40 -8.80
C ARG A 342 8.32 7.31 -9.53
N PHE A 343 8.83 8.31 -8.83
CA PHE A 343 9.86 9.19 -9.40
C PHE A 343 11.19 8.45 -9.45
N TRP A 344 11.66 8.19 -10.68
CA TRP A 344 12.94 7.56 -10.98
C TRP A 344 13.22 6.23 -10.30
N ALA A 345 12.44 5.20 -10.60
CA ALA A 345 12.79 3.86 -10.14
C ALA A 345 14.26 3.52 -10.52
N HIS A 346 14.66 3.74 -11.77
CA HIS A 346 16.05 3.57 -12.23
C HIS A 346 16.72 4.88 -12.72
N GLY A 347 16.30 6.03 -12.17
CA GLY A 347 16.93 7.32 -12.46
C GLY A 347 16.33 8.07 -13.66
N PRO A 348 17.01 9.11 -14.12
CA PRO A 348 16.46 10.07 -15.08
C PRO A 348 16.33 9.54 -16.52
N SER A 349 16.81 8.33 -16.80
CA SER A 349 16.80 7.72 -18.15
C SER A 349 16.55 6.21 -18.13
N GLY A 350 16.23 5.62 -16.99
CA GLY A 350 16.18 4.18 -16.83
C GLY A 350 14.86 3.52 -17.20
N ASP A 351 13.73 4.19 -17.04
CA ASP A 351 12.38 3.63 -17.19
C ASP A 351 11.52 4.45 -18.15
N ALA A 352 10.28 4.00 -18.34
CA ALA A 352 9.32 4.72 -19.17
C ALA A 352 9.04 6.13 -18.62
N GLU A 353 9.09 7.14 -19.49
CA GLU A 353 8.76 8.54 -19.20
C GLU A 353 9.39 9.07 -17.90
N PRO A 354 10.73 8.97 -17.71
CA PRO A 354 11.35 9.30 -16.42
C PRO A 354 11.11 10.75 -16.00
N SER A 355 11.05 11.68 -16.95
CA SER A 355 10.88 13.12 -16.71
C SER A 355 9.42 13.58 -16.66
N ALA A 356 8.44 12.67 -16.82
CA ALA A 356 7.04 13.03 -16.64
C ALA A 356 6.73 13.37 -15.17
N PRO A 357 5.71 14.20 -14.90
CA PRO A 357 5.31 14.57 -13.55
C PRO A 357 5.15 13.37 -12.62
N ALA A 358 5.59 13.50 -11.39
CA ALA A 358 5.42 12.50 -10.34
C ALA A 358 4.00 12.62 -9.76
N VAL A 359 3.04 12.08 -10.51
CA VAL A 359 1.62 12.19 -10.19
C VAL A 359 1.20 11.24 -9.09
N LEU A 360 0.18 11.66 -8.33
CA LEU A 360 -0.53 10.89 -7.33
C LEU A 360 -2.03 10.97 -7.65
N TYR A 361 -2.68 9.84 -7.68
CA TYR A 361 -4.11 9.68 -7.96
C TYR A 361 -4.75 8.70 -6.98
N TRP A 362 -6.05 8.79 -6.82
CA TRP A 362 -6.88 7.69 -6.42
C TRP A 362 -7.94 7.42 -7.49
N PHE A 363 -8.33 6.14 -7.64
CA PHE A 363 -9.30 5.69 -8.62
C PHE A 363 -10.52 5.17 -7.86
N GLU A 364 -11.63 5.92 -7.94
CA GLU A 364 -12.90 5.56 -7.32
C GLU A 364 -13.52 4.37 -8.05
N LEU A 365 -13.82 3.32 -7.31
CA LEU A 365 -14.60 2.20 -7.83
C LEU A 365 -16.06 2.56 -7.91
N ARG A 366 -16.66 2.47 -9.10
CA ARG A 366 -18.10 2.64 -9.30
C ARG A 366 -18.72 1.42 -9.93
N ARG A 367 -19.70 0.85 -9.27
CA ARG A 367 -20.51 -0.26 -9.78
C ARG A 367 -21.84 0.27 -10.35
N SER A 368 -22.18 -0.11 -11.56
CA SER A 368 -23.42 0.31 -12.20
C SER A 368 -24.04 -0.84 -13.00
N LYS A 369 -25.31 -1.15 -12.74
CA LYS A 369 -26.07 -2.16 -13.50
C LYS A 369 -26.13 -1.85 -15.00
N LYS A 370 -25.98 -0.61 -15.41
CA LYS A 370 -26.08 -0.19 -16.80
C LYS A 370 -24.72 -0.14 -17.49
N ASN A 371 -23.69 0.33 -16.78
CA ASN A 371 -22.39 0.66 -17.36
C ASN A 371 -21.28 -0.29 -16.90
N GLY A 372 -21.60 -1.28 -16.03
CA GLY A 372 -20.59 -2.17 -15.45
C GLY A 372 -19.71 -1.50 -14.41
N ILE A 373 -18.45 -1.88 -14.41
CA ILE A 373 -17.41 -1.36 -13.52
C ILE A 373 -16.71 -0.17 -14.15
N ASP A 374 -16.49 0.86 -13.34
CA ASP A 374 -15.78 2.08 -13.74
C ASP A 374 -14.77 2.46 -12.65
N TRP A 375 -13.53 2.75 -13.04
CA TRP A 375 -12.47 3.27 -12.18
C TRP A 375 -12.24 4.74 -12.52
N VAL A 376 -12.85 5.63 -11.73
CA VAL A 376 -12.83 7.08 -11.97
C VAL A 376 -11.59 7.71 -11.35
N PRO A 377 -10.66 8.28 -12.13
CA PRO A 377 -9.44 8.88 -11.61
C PRO A 377 -9.70 10.24 -10.96
N HIS A 378 -9.23 10.41 -9.74
CA HIS A 378 -9.21 11.66 -9.02
C HIS A 378 -7.76 12.10 -8.79
N PHE A 379 -7.42 13.27 -9.29
CA PHE A 379 -6.09 13.84 -9.15
C PHE A 379 -5.84 14.34 -7.73
N VAL A 380 -4.66 14.04 -7.19
CA VAL A 380 -4.20 14.50 -5.87
C VAL A 380 -3.06 15.51 -6.00
N ASP A 381 -1.97 15.13 -6.68
CA ASP A 381 -0.76 15.94 -6.81
C ASP A 381 0.06 15.52 -8.06
N ASP A 382 0.96 16.38 -8.53
CA ASP A 382 1.83 16.11 -9.70
C ASP A 382 3.33 16.24 -9.41
N ASP A 383 3.70 16.43 -8.14
CA ASP A 383 5.10 16.63 -7.74
C ASP A 383 5.54 15.79 -6.52
N SER A 384 4.70 14.90 -6.01
CA SER A 384 5.05 13.93 -4.96
C SER A 384 5.23 12.51 -5.53
N GLY A 385 4.27 12.03 -6.28
CA GLY A 385 4.25 10.65 -6.79
C GLY A 385 4.10 9.62 -5.67
N ILE A 386 4.66 8.43 -5.92
CA ILE A 386 4.73 7.32 -4.96
C ILE A 386 6.18 6.82 -4.82
N GLY A 387 6.42 5.93 -3.85
CA GLY A 387 7.65 5.13 -3.71
C GLY A 387 7.46 3.67 -4.12
N THR A 388 8.05 2.75 -3.38
CA THR A 388 7.71 1.31 -3.40
C THR A 388 6.53 0.99 -2.49
N GLN A 389 6.09 2.00 -1.74
CA GLN A 389 4.92 1.99 -0.88
C GLN A 389 4.17 3.31 -1.03
N VAL A 390 2.86 3.24 -0.99
CA VAL A 390 1.93 4.33 -0.72
C VAL A 390 0.98 3.84 0.35
N MET A 391 0.53 4.71 1.25
CA MET A 391 -0.39 4.34 2.33
C MET A 391 -1.52 5.36 2.39
N ALA A 392 -2.76 4.89 2.48
CA ALA A 392 -3.92 5.73 2.74
C ALA A 392 -4.47 5.44 4.15
N THR A 393 -4.52 6.47 4.99
CA THR A 393 -4.99 6.37 6.38
C THR A 393 -5.38 7.76 6.88
N ASP A 394 -6.25 7.82 7.89
CA ASP A 394 -6.68 9.07 8.51
C ASP A 394 -5.55 9.67 9.36
N MET A 395 -4.93 10.74 8.87
CA MET A 395 -3.78 11.41 9.50
C MET A 395 -4.17 12.58 10.40
N ASN A 396 -5.44 12.98 10.41
CA ASN A 396 -5.92 14.13 11.17
C ASN A 396 -7.12 13.82 12.09
N ALA A 397 -7.54 12.54 12.13
CA ALA A 397 -8.64 12.02 12.92
C ALA A 397 -10.02 12.63 12.55
N ASP A 398 -10.22 13.00 11.26
CA ASP A 398 -11.50 13.49 10.74
C ASP A 398 -12.36 12.39 10.10
N GLY A 399 -11.80 11.20 9.99
CA GLY A 399 -12.43 10.01 9.46
C GLY A 399 -12.32 9.86 7.94
N TRP A 400 -11.69 10.77 7.21
CA TRP A 400 -11.38 10.63 5.79
C TRP A 400 -9.95 10.13 5.62
N PRO A 401 -9.70 9.18 4.71
CA PRO A 401 -8.33 8.73 4.46
C PRO A 401 -7.48 9.81 3.81
N ASP A 402 -6.32 10.08 4.39
CA ASP A 402 -5.24 10.89 3.86
C ASP A 402 -4.21 10.01 3.16
N ILE A 403 -3.22 10.58 2.47
CA ILE A 403 -2.21 9.79 1.75
C ILE A 403 -0.80 10.12 2.26
N VAL A 404 -0.05 9.08 2.63
CA VAL A 404 1.33 9.12 3.06
C VAL A 404 2.26 8.61 1.98
N VAL A 405 3.32 9.36 1.68
CA VAL A 405 4.32 9.02 0.67
C VAL A 405 5.73 9.28 1.17
N GLY A 406 6.63 8.30 1.01
CA GLY A 406 8.08 8.45 1.08
C GLY A 406 8.73 8.02 -0.24
N ASN A 407 9.59 8.86 -0.83
CA ASN A 407 10.28 8.53 -2.08
C ASN A 407 11.49 9.42 -2.36
N LYS A 408 12.05 9.35 -3.58
CA LYS A 408 13.23 10.13 -4.02
C LYS A 408 13.01 11.64 -4.06
N LYS A 409 11.79 12.14 -3.91
CA LYS A 409 11.46 13.56 -3.79
C LYS A 409 11.30 14.00 -2.33
N GLY A 410 11.22 13.06 -1.39
CA GLY A 410 11.14 13.32 0.04
C GLY A 410 10.01 12.61 0.76
N ALA A 411 9.48 13.25 1.79
CA ALA A 411 8.40 12.73 2.64
C ALA A 411 7.20 13.66 2.57
N PHE A 412 6.01 13.11 2.32
CA PHE A 412 4.79 13.87 2.10
C PHE A 412 3.61 13.29 2.89
N VAL A 413 2.73 14.17 3.33
CA VAL A 413 1.37 13.85 3.75
C VAL A 413 0.41 14.71 2.94
N HIS A 414 -0.59 14.10 2.32
CA HIS A 414 -1.67 14.79 1.62
C HIS A 414 -2.94 14.64 2.46
N ILE A 415 -3.31 15.72 3.15
CA ILE A 415 -4.52 15.77 3.96
C ILE A 415 -5.72 16.00 3.07
N GLN A 416 -6.68 15.06 3.14
CA GLN A 416 -7.95 15.16 2.44
C GLN A 416 -8.91 16.09 3.17
N SER A 417 -9.64 16.91 2.42
CA SER A 417 -10.82 17.63 2.89
C SER A 417 -12.01 17.27 2.01
N ALA A 418 -13.13 16.95 2.62
CA ALA A 418 -14.35 16.52 1.93
C ALA A 418 -15.47 17.53 2.17
N ASP A 419 -15.74 18.39 1.20
CA ASP A 419 -16.79 19.40 1.26
C ASP A 419 -18.13 18.83 0.82
N LYS A 420 -19.12 18.84 1.70
CA LYS A 420 -20.47 18.42 1.37
C LYS A 420 -21.12 19.41 0.43
N VAL A 421 -21.58 18.93 -0.74
CA VAL A 421 -22.12 19.76 -1.83
C VAL A 421 -23.46 19.21 -2.34
N SER A 422 -24.14 20.01 -3.19
CA SER A 422 -25.32 19.52 -3.90
C SER A 422 -24.93 18.47 -4.96
N ARG A 423 -25.88 17.59 -5.31
CA ARG A 423 -25.69 16.62 -6.41
C ARG A 423 -25.32 17.28 -7.74
N LYS A 424 -25.77 18.51 -7.97
CA LYS A 424 -25.46 19.26 -9.20
C LYS A 424 -23.99 19.68 -9.23
N GLU A 425 -23.48 20.25 -8.14
CA GLU A 425 -22.09 20.66 -7.99
C GLU A 425 -21.17 19.44 -8.07
N TRP A 426 -21.50 18.37 -7.35
CA TRP A 426 -20.76 17.12 -7.41
C TRP A 426 -20.62 16.60 -8.85
N ARG A 427 -21.74 16.55 -9.64
CA ARG A 427 -21.70 16.10 -11.03
C ARG A 427 -20.84 17.00 -11.93
N GLN A 428 -20.78 18.29 -11.65
CA GLN A 428 -19.96 19.23 -12.41
C GLN A 428 -18.47 19.06 -12.14
N ALA A 429 -18.11 18.67 -10.90
CA ALA A 429 -16.74 18.45 -10.44
C ALA A 429 -16.17 17.08 -10.85
N GLN A 430 -17.02 16.12 -11.22
CA GLN A 430 -16.55 14.77 -11.59
C GLN A 430 -15.68 14.79 -12.84
N PRO A 431 -14.64 13.92 -12.89
CA PRO A 431 -13.89 13.65 -14.11
C PRO A 431 -14.83 13.29 -15.26
N LYS A 432 -14.52 13.75 -16.45
CA LYS A 432 -15.36 13.52 -17.63
C LYS A 432 -14.66 12.53 -18.55
N PRO A 433 -15.36 11.46 -18.98
CA PRO A 433 -14.83 10.59 -20.00
C PRO A 433 -14.45 11.36 -21.26
N HIS A 434 -13.33 11.00 -21.88
CA HIS A 434 -13.04 11.47 -23.22
C HIS A 434 -14.15 11.01 -24.17
N LYS A 435 -14.62 11.91 -25.01
CA LYS A 435 -15.44 11.50 -26.14
C LYS A 435 -14.51 10.73 -27.08
N VAL A 436 -14.69 9.44 -27.20
CA VAL A 436 -14.17 8.69 -28.34
C VAL A 436 -15.05 9.09 -29.52
N ASP A 437 -14.50 9.92 -30.43
CA ASP A 437 -15.15 10.29 -31.69
C ASP A 437 -15.17 9.08 -32.65
#